data_dc02a8f864775f674b36c75ac4f33d21
#
_entry.id   dc02a8f864775f674b36c75ac4f33d21
#
_cell.length_a   1.000
_cell.length_b   1.000
_cell.length_c   1.000
_cell.angle_alpha   90.00
_cell.angle_beta   90.00
_cell.angle_gamma   90.00
#
_symmetry.space_group_name_H-M   'P 1'
#
loop_
_entity.id
_entity.type
_entity.pdbx_description
1 polymer ?
#
loop_
_entity_poly.entity_id
_entity_poly.type
_entity_poly.pdbx_seq_one_letter_code
_entity_poly.pdbx_strand_id
1 'polypeptide(L)'
;EFRRVLFRSQNSNEVAATLHHHFPEVTMAGCSTAGEFLDAERYEGSLVIMGIHSPTINWQAAVLEDVRNFEPADGGELVEELLSLHNLERDELNSEKHFALILQDGLAMQEEKITAAVTTYLQGVPLLGGSAGDDLQFKQTTQIANGKAYSEAAVVILGESAHPFAIIKNQHYQPAGEDVIVTDSNPEKRNIKTLDGRPAAEVYAEMTGVGIEEINTFDFGKSPLIYREQGEIYVRSIQKVEKDGSLTFYCAVDQGLLLEKGERQEPLQELKKSFDTLQHKLGEIELVILFSCILCKAETESAEERQAWGTLLQHYAPNVIGFDTYGEQLNGLHINQTMVAIGFTK
;
A
#
# COMPACT_ATOMS: atom_id res chain seq x y z
N GLU A 1 -0.75 1.82 25.59
CA GLU A 1 -0.57 0.37 25.81
C GLU A 1 -0.95 -0.36 24.53
N PHE A 2 -0.07 -1.27 24.05
CA PHE A 2 -0.31 -2.08 22.87
C PHE A 2 -0.53 -3.53 23.29
N ARG A 3 -1.58 -4.17 22.79
CA ARG A 3 -1.87 -5.60 22.98
C ARG A 3 -1.89 -6.29 21.65
N ARG A 4 -1.19 -7.42 21.53
CA ARG A 4 -1.01 -8.18 20.31
C ARG A 4 -1.54 -9.59 20.49
N VAL A 5 -2.17 -10.12 19.46
CA VAL A 5 -2.69 -11.49 19.46
C VAL A 5 -2.48 -12.08 18.06
N LEU A 6 -1.96 -13.31 18.01
CA LEU A 6 -1.78 -14.07 16.78
C LEU A 6 -2.76 -15.25 16.76
N PHE A 7 -3.54 -15.38 15.67
CA PHE A 7 -4.45 -16.51 15.43
C PHE A 7 -4.23 -17.07 14.03
N ARG A 8 -4.58 -18.34 13.82
CA ARG A 8 -4.53 -18.98 12.49
C ARG A 8 -5.90 -18.98 11.85
N SER A 9 -5.95 -18.60 10.57
CA SER A 9 -7.07 -18.67 9.62
C SER A 9 -8.48 -18.61 10.24
N GLN A 10 -9.17 -17.49 10.09
CA GLN A 10 -10.48 -17.26 10.69
C GLN A 10 -11.47 -16.71 9.65
N ASN A 11 -12.76 -16.95 9.88
CA ASN A 11 -13.83 -16.30 9.15
C ASN A 11 -13.88 -14.80 9.55
N SER A 12 -13.66 -13.91 8.60
CA SER A 12 -13.60 -12.45 8.83
C SER A 12 -14.85 -11.90 9.53
N ASN A 13 -16.04 -12.43 9.22
CA ASN A 13 -17.27 -12.04 9.90
C ASN A 13 -17.27 -12.44 11.39
N GLU A 14 -16.79 -13.64 11.69
CA GLU A 14 -16.70 -14.12 13.07
C GLU A 14 -15.67 -13.33 13.87
N VAL A 15 -14.52 -13.03 13.26
CA VAL A 15 -13.48 -12.18 13.86
C VAL A 15 -14.04 -10.80 14.17
N ALA A 16 -14.65 -10.13 13.19
CA ALA A 16 -15.22 -8.79 13.35
C ALA A 16 -16.27 -8.75 14.45
N ALA A 17 -17.23 -9.68 14.43
CA ALA A 17 -18.29 -9.76 15.42
C ALA A 17 -17.75 -10.07 16.84
N THR A 18 -16.78 -10.98 16.96
CA THR A 18 -16.19 -11.35 18.25
C THR A 18 -15.42 -10.19 18.84
N LEU A 19 -14.62 -9.49 18.06
CA LEU A 19 -13.88 -8.32 18.53
C LEU A 19 -14.82 -7.20 18.98
N HIS A 20 -15.84 -6.90 18.20
CA HIS A 20 -16.83 -5.89 18.55
C HIS A 20 -17.65 -6.27 19.78
N HIS A 21 -17.97 -7.54 19.96
CA HIS A 21 -18.66 -8.00 21.20
C HIS A 21 -17.82 -7.73 22.46
N HIS A 22 -16.50 -7.91 22.37
CA HIS A 22 -15.61 -7.67 23.52
C HIS A 22 -15.15 -6.21 23.67
N PHE A 23 -15.15 -5.44 22.59
CA PHE A 23 -14.68 -4.05 22.53
C PHE A 23 -15.66 -3.16 21.75
N PRO A 24 -16.91 -2.99 22.21
CA PRO A 24 -17.96 -2.33 21.44
C PRO A 24 -17.72 -0.83 21.19
N GLU A 25 -16.95 -0.19 22.07
CA GLU A 25 -16.66 1.26 22.01
C GLU A 25 -15.33 1.58 21.29
N VAL A 26 -14.62 0.55 20.78
CA VAL A 26 -13.32 0.75 20.15
C VAL A 26 -13.49 0.82 18.63
N THR A 27 -12.97 1.89 18.02
CA THR A 27 -12.86 1.99 16.57
C THR A 27 -12.02 0.81 16.03
N MET A 28 -12.57 0.07 15.08
CA MET A 28 -11.97 -1.13 14.56
C MET A 28 -11.84 -1.06 13.05
N ALA A 29 -10.65 -1.37 12.54
CA ALA A 29 -10.40 -1.49 11.11
C ALA A 29 -9.42 -2.64 10.83
N GLY A 30 -9.56 -3.28 9.69
CA GLY A 30 -8.69 -4.37 9.25
C GLY A 30 -9.04 -4.86 7.86
N CYS A 31 -8.26 -5.83 7.36
CA CYS A 31 -8.55 -6.47 6.10
C CYS A 31 -7.93 -7.88 6.03
N SER A 32 -8.31 -8.65 5.02
CA SER A 32 -7.56 -9.85 4.61
C SER A 32 -6.23 -9.44 3.96
N THR A 33 -5.24 -10.30 4.02
CA THR A 33 -3.85 -9.97 3.67
C THR A 33 -3.19 -11.06 2.82
N ALA A 34 -1.96 -10.82 2.41
CA ALA A 34 -1.12 -11.83 1.76
C ALA A 34 0.10 -12.20 2.65
N GLY A 35 -0.01 -11.94 3.94
CA GLY A 35 0.99 -12.15 4.99
C GLY A 35 0.98 -11.00 5.98
N GLU A 36 1.32 -11.26 7.23
CA GLU A 36 1.24 -10.30 8.33
C GLU A 36 2.61 -10.02 8.93
N PHE A 37 2.82 -8.77 9.36
CA PHE A 37 3.98 -8.38 10.15
C PHE A 37 3.58 -8.18 11.61
N LEU A 38 4.36 -8.79 12.49
CA LEU A 38 4.31 -8.53 13.92
C LEU A 38 5.73 -8.49 14.46
N ASP A 39 6.17 -7.30 14.88
CA ASP A 39 7.54 -7.04 15.32
C ASP A 39 8.59 -7.35 14.24
N ALA A 40 9.49 -8.31 14.53
CA ALA A 40 10.54 -8.74 13.62
C ALA A 40 10.11 -9.85 12.66
N GLU A 41 8.90 -10.36 12.78
CA GLU A 41 8.52 -11.58 12.08
C GLU A 41 7.41 -11.32 11.06
N ARG A 42 7.48 -12.07 9.97
CA ARG A 42 6.44 -12.16 8.96
C ARG A 42 5.74 -13.50 9.09
N TYR A 43 4.41 -13.47 9.12
CA TYR A 43 3.55 -14.64 9.29
C TYR A 43 2.71 -14.87 8.03
N GLU A 44 2.22 -16.10 7.86
CA GLU A 44 1.34 -16.49 6.78
C GLU A 44 0.17 -17.31 7.34
N GLY A 45 -1.02 -17.15 6.72
CA GLY A 45 -2.23 -17.83 7.14
C GLY A 45 -2.57 -17.59 8.60
N SER A 46 -2.34 -16.39 9.08
CA SER A 46 -2.50 -15.99 10.47
C SER A 46 -3.48 -14.82 10.61
N LEU A 47 -3.79 -14.44 11.82
CA LEU A 47 -4.51 -13.22 12.17
C LEU A 47 -3.66 -12.43 13.16
N VAL A 48 -3.27 -11.23 12.79
CA VAL A 48 -2.59 -10.30 13.69
C VAL A 48 -3.58 -9.22 14.12
N ILE A 49 -3.64 -8.95 15.40
CA ILE A 49 -4.48 -7.89 15.99
C ILE A 49 -3.60 -7.01 16.85
N MET A 50 -3.74 -5.71 16.69
CA MET A 50 -3.14 -4.73 17.60
C MET A 50 -4.21 -3.84 18.20
N GLY A 51 -4.21 -3.73 19.52
CA GLY A 51 -4.99 -2.71 20.23
C GLY A 51 -4.09 -1.50 20.54
N ILE A 52 -4.55 -0.31 20.17
CA ILE A 52 -3.89 0.95 20.46
C ILE A 52 -4.74 1.67 21.52
N HIS A 53 -4.17 1.98 22.66
CA HIS A 53 -4.77 2.86 23.64
C HIS A 53 -3.91 4.10 23.82
N SER A 54 -4.41 5.23 23.40
CA SER A 54 -3.75 6.53 23.54
C SER A 54 -4.79 7.60 23.89
N PRO A 55 -4.59 8.38 24.96
CA PRO A 55 -5.48 9.50 25.26
C PRO A 55 -5.29 10.71 24.33
N THR A 56 -4.30 10.64 23.46
CA THR A 56 -3.82 11.75 22.62
C THR A 56 -3.92 11.47 21.14
N ILE A 57 -4.44 10.29 20.76
CA ILE A 57 -4.75 9.96 19.37
C ILE A 57 -6.22 9.54 19.31
N ASN A 58 -7.00 10.24 18.50
CA ASN A 58 -8.39 9.90 18.19
C ASN A 58 -8.44 9.20 16.83
N TRP A 59 -9.20 8.10 16.73
CA TRP A 59 -9.33 7.30 15.52
C TRP A 59 -10.81 7.15 15.17
N GLN A 60 -11.16 7.43 13.93
CA GLN A 60 -12.48 7.15 13.39
C GLN A 60 -12.34 6.41 12.07
N ALA A 61 -13.29 5.52 11.78
CA ALA A 61 -13.27 4.72 10.57
C ALA A 61 -14.64 4.77 9.88
N ALA A 62 -14.63 4.98 8.58
CA ALA A 62 -15.79 4.91 7.71
C ALA A 62 -15.56 3.92 6.56
N VAL A 63 -16.65 3.45 5.96
CA VAL A 63 -16.62 2.38 4.96
C VAL A 63 -17.27 2.87 3.67
N LEU A 64 -16.56 2.68 2.57
CA LEU A 64 -17.07 2.79 1.22
C LEU A 64 -17.45 1.39 0.74
N GLU A 65 -18.72 1.10 0.56
CA GLU A 65 -19.24 -0.15 0.00
C GLU A 65 -19.37 -0.05 -1.53
N ASP A 66 -19.49 -1.18 -2.23
CA ASP A 66 -19.70 -1.28 -3.68
C ASP A 66 -18.65 -0.54 -4.53
N VAL A 67 -17.38 -0.71 -4.16
CA VAL A 67 -16.26 0.01 -4.82
C VAL A 67 -16.13 -0.29 -6.32
N ARG A 68 -16.73 -1.36 -6.84
CA ARG A 68 -16.74 -1.63 -8.29
C ARG A 68 -17.49 -0.58 -9.09
N ASN A 69 -18.50 0.04 -8.48
CA ASN A 69 -19.31 1.10 -9.07
C ASN A 69 -18.91 2.49 -8.54
N PHE A 70 -17.71 2.63 -7.97
CA PHE A 70 -17.20 3.85 -7.37
C PHE A 70 -17.23 5.04 -8.33
N GLU A 71 -17.78 6.14 -7.83
CA GLU A 71 -17.71 7.46 -8.46
C GLU A 71 -16.94 8.45 -7.55
N PRO A 72 -16.23 9.43 -8.09
CA PRO A 72 -15.42 10.35 -7.26
C PRO A 72 -16.19 11.07 -6.14
N ALA A 73 -17.48 11.28 -6.30
CA ALA A 73 -18.34 11.89 -5.27
C ALA A 73 -18.44 11.04 -4.00
N ASP A 74 -18.42 9.70 -4.15
CA ASP A 74 -18.49 8.76 -3.01
C ASP A 74 -17.30 8.96 -2.06
N GLY A 75 -16.12 9.29 -2.62
CA GLY A 75 -14.94 9.65 -1.83
C GLY A 75 -15.15 10.92 -1.00
N GLY A 76 -15.93 11.88 -1.53
CA GLY A 76 -16.32 13.08 -0.81
C GLY A 76 -17.29 12.77 0.34
N GLU A 77 -18.31 11.96 0.10
CA GLU A 77 -19.27 11.54 1.12
C GLU A 77 -18.59 10.77 2.25
N LEU A 78 -17.66 9.87 1.93
CA LEU A 78 -16.85 9.14 2.91
C LEU A 78 -16.03 10.08 3.80
N VAL A 79 -15.40 11.10 3.22
CA VAL A 79 -14.61 12.07 3.99
C VAL A 79 -15.52 12.93 4.88
N GLU A 80 -16.70 13.37 4.40
CA GLU A 80 -17.68 14.07 5.24
C GLU A 80 -18.16 13.20 6.43
N GLU A 81 -18.39 11.91 6.22
CA GLU A 81 -18.72 10.99 7.31
C GLU A 81 -17.58 10.96 8.35
N LEU A 82 -16.33 10.81 7.92
CA LEU A 82 -15.17 10.81 8.83
C LEU A 82 -15.05 12.12 9.61
N LEU A 83 -15.24 13.26 8.96
CA LEU A 83 -15.23 14.58 9.62
C LEU A 83 -16.33 14.68 10.66
N SER A 84 -17.54 14.24 10.32
CA SER A 84 -18.66 14.20 11.26
C SER A 84 -18.38 13.34 12.49
N LEU A 85 -17.78 12.15 12.31
CA LEU A 85 -17.40 11.25 13.40
C LEU A 85 -16.32 11.85 14.30
N HIS A 86 -15.44 12.69 13.77
CA HIS A 86 -14.45 13.45 14.55
C HIS A 86 -14.99 14.74 15.15
N ASN A 87 -16.18 15.20 14.78
CA ASN A 87 -16.72 16.53 15.05
C ASN A 87 -15.81 17.65 14.52
N LEU A 88 -15.27 17.48 13.31
CA LEU A 88 -14.40 18.39 12.61
C LEU A 88 -15.12 19.04 11.43
N GLU A 89 -14.81 20.31 11.17
CA GLU A 89 -15.11 20.94 9.91
C GLU A 89 -13.93 20.75 8.93
N ARG A 90 -14.21 20.82 7.62
CA ARG A 90 -13.20 20.54 6.59
C ARG A 90 -11.97 21.46 6.64
N ASP A 91 -12.15 22.73 7.02
CA ASP A 91 -11.09 23.74 7.17
C ASP A 91 -10.24 23.56 8.44
N GLU A 92 -10.64 22.66 9.34
CA GLU A 92 -9.86 22.28 10.50
C GLU A 92 -8.86 21.15 10.21
N LEU A 93 -8.95 20.52 9.03
CA LEU A 93 -7.98 19.52 8.61
C LEU A 93 -6.56 20.11 8.55
N ASN A 94 -5.62 19.40 9.15
CA ASN A 94 -4.24 19.84 9.31
C ASN A 94 -3.28 18.65 9.18
N SER A 95 -2.39 18.70 8.20
CA SER A 95 -1.42 17.63 7.91
C SER A 95 -0.37 17.38 9.00
N GLU A 96 -0.23 18.30 9.96
CA GLU A 96 0.65 18.10 11.12
C GLU A 96 -0.03 17.33 12.27
N LYS A 97 -1.37 17.27 12.26
CA LYS A 97 -2.18 16.61 13.29
C LYS A 97 -2.98 15.44 12.78
N HIS A 98 -3.41 15.51 11.50
CA HIS A 98 -4.26 14.48 10.91
C HIS A 98 -3.49 13.65 9.90
N PHE A 99 -3.84 12.37 9.85
CA PHE A 99 -3.39 11.42 8.85
C PHE A 99 -4.53 10.47 8.52
N ALA A 100 -4.48 9.86 7.36
CA ALA A 100 -5.46 8.86 6.97
C ALA A 100 -4.79 7.54 6.60
N LEU A 101 -5.40 6.43 7.03
CA LEU A 101 -5.06 5.09 6.56
C LEU A 101 -6.18 4.57 5.66
N ILE A 102 -5.83 3.86 4.60
CA ILE A 102 -6.81 3.23 3.72
C ILE A 102 -6.52 1.74 3.54
N LEU A 103 -7.57 0.92 3.71
CA LEU A 103 -7.56 -0.51 3.48
C LEU A 103 -8.64 -0.80 2.44
N GLN A 104 -8.25 -1.08 1.20
CA GLN A 104 -9.20 -1.24 0.11
C GLN A 104 -9.13 -2.61 -0.57
N ASP A 105 -10.17 -2.96 -1.28
CA ASP A 105 -10.23 -4.20 -2.05
C ASP A 105 -9.12 -4.23 -3.11
N GLY A 106 -8.23 -5.23 -3.05
CA GLY A 106 -7.10 -5.37 -3.99
C GLY A 106 -7.45 -6.10 -5.30
N LEU A 107 -8.74 -6.41 -5.52
CA LEU A 107 -9.22 -7.12 -6.70
C LEU A 107 -10.30 -6.34 -7.48
N ALA A 108 -10.72 -5.19 -6.96
CA ALA A 108 -11.77 -4.37 -7.58
C ALA A 108 -11.27 -3.54 -8.78
N MET A 109 -9.96 -3.36 -8.93
CA MET A 109 -9.32 -2.50 -9.95
C MET A 109 -9.82 -1.03 -9.92
N GLN A 110 -10.08 -0.51 -8.71
CA GLN A 110 -10.54 0.86 -8.48
C GLN A 110 -9.57 1.63 -7.55
N GLU A 111 -8.45 1.00 -7.20
CA GLU A 111 -7.53 1.51 -6.18
C GLU A 111 -7.04 2.92 -6.49
N GLU A 112 -6.70 3.18 -7.76
CA GLU A 112 -6.22 4.50 -8.20
C GLU A 112 -7.30 5.57 -8.04
N LYS A 113 -8.54 5.25 -8.45
CA LYS A 113 -9.67 6.20 -8.44
C LYS A 113 -10.08 6.55 -7.02
N ILE A 114 -10.21 5.52 -6.16
CA ILE A 114 -10.60 5.70 -4.75
C ILE A 114 -9.53 6.50 -4.03
N THR A 115 -8.26 6.11 -4.17
CA THR A 115 -7.14 6.77 -3.50
C THR A 115 -7.04 8.24 -3.90
N ALA A 116 -7.14 8.54 -5.21
CA ALA A 116 -7.10 9.90 -5.73
C ALA A 116 -8.26 10.76 -5.22
N ALA A 117 -9.49 10.21 -5.23
CA ALA A 117 -10.67 10.93 -4.77
C ALA A 117 -10.59 11.23 -3.27
N VAL A 118 -10.33 10.22 -2.44
CA VAL A 118 -10.21 10.41 -0.98
C VAL A 118 -9.11 11.43 -0.64
N THR A 119 -7.94 11.33 -1.28
CA THR A 119 -6.84 12.30 -1.06
C THR A 119 -7.25 13.72 -1.44
N THR A 120 -7.99 13.89 -2.53
CA THR A 120 -8.48 15.21 -2.98
C THR A 120 -9.36 15.85 -1.91
N TYR A 121 -10.28 15.09 -1.32
CA TYR A 121 -11.19 15.61 -0.31
C TYR A 121 -10.54 15.77 1.07
N LEU A 122 -9.46 15.08 1.36
CA LEU A 122 -8.64 15.25 2.57
C LEU A 122 -7.77 16.51 2.58
N GLN A 123 -7.68 17.26 1.47
CA GLN A 123 -7.06 18.59 1.39
C GLN A 123 -5.64 18.68 1.95
N GLY A 124 -4.78 17.72 1.64
CA GLY A 124 -3.38 17.70 2.03
C GLY A 124 -3.07 16.95 3.33
N VAL A 125 -4.08 16.40 4.00
CA VAL A 125 -3.84 15.38 5.03
C VAL A 125 -3.19 14.17 4.36
N PRO A 126 -2.03 13.69 4.87
CA PRO A 126 -1.35 12.57 4.26
C PRO A 126 -2.19 11.29 4.37
N LEU A 127 -2.28 10.54 3.27
CA LEU A 127 -2.96 9.25 3.18
C LEU A 127 -1.96 8.18 2.80
N LEU A 128 -1.98 7.07 3.52
CA LEU A 128 -1.24 5.87 3.17
C LEU A 128 -2.06 4.62 3.47
N GLY A 129 -1.67 3.49 2.88
CA GLY A 129 -2.37 2.25 3.15
C GLY A 129 -1.96 1.11 2.24
N GLY A 130 -2.82 0.09 2.19
CA GLY A 130 -2.58 -1.09 1.39
C GLY A 130 -3.86 -1.75 0.90
N SER A 131 -3.77 -2.31 -0.30
CA SER A 131 -4.83 -3.14 -0.85
C SER A 131 -4.83 -4.50 -0.18
N ALA A 132 -6.01 -4.93 0.26
CA ALA A 132 -6.22 -6.25 0.84
C ALA A 132 -5.80 -7.37 -0.12
N GLY A 133 -5.25 -8.43 0.43
CA GLY A 133 -4.88 -9.64 -0.30
C GLY A 133 -5.67 -10.87 0.17
N ASP A 134 -5.45 -12.00 -0.50
CA ASP A 134 -6.06 -13.29 -0.18
C ASP A 134 -5.07 -14.46 -0.39
N ASP A 135 -3.83 -14.31 0.06
CA ASP A 135 -2.75 -15.29 -0.09
C ASP A 135 -2.53 -15.74 -1.55
N LEU A 136 -2.55 -14.77 -2.49
CA LEU A 136 -2.38 -15.00 -3.94
C LEU A 136 -3.41 -15.92 -4.58
N GLN A 137 -4.57 -16.11 -3.96
CA GLN A 137 -5.66 -16.87 -4.56
C GLN A 137 -6.44 -16.07 -5.62
N PHE A 138 -6.41 -14.73 -5.54
CA PHE A 138 -7.08 -13.78 -6.42
C PHE A 138 -8.59 -14.07 -6.61
N LYS A 139 -9.26 -14.39 -5.50
CA LYS A 139 -10.69 -14.75 -5.49
C LYS A 139 -11.55 -13.74 -4.79
N GLN A 140 -11.16 -13.35 -3.57
CA GLN A 140 -11.95 -12.46 -2.74
C GLN A 140 -11.09 -11.86 -1.64
N THR A 141 -11.19 -10.55 -1.47
CA THR A 141 -10.65 -9.85 -0.31
C THR A 141 -11.77 -9.43 0.62
N THR A 142 -11.40 -9.10 1.86
CA THR A 142 -12.37 -8.70 2.89
C THR A 142 -11.81 -7.50 3.65
N GLN A 143 -12.64 -6.51 3.87
CA GLN A 143 -12.37 -5.38 4.75
C GLN A 143 -13.20 -5.52 6.03
N ILE A 144 -12.68 -5.06 7.15
CA ILE A 144 -13.35 -5.12 8.46
C ILE A 144 -13.42 -3.70 9.02
N ALA A 145 -14.59 -3.31 9.47
CA ALA A 145 -14.78 -2.08 10.24
C ALA A 145 -15.88 -2.26 11.30
N ASN A 146 -15.65 -1.78 12.50
CA ASN A 146 -16.62 -1.64 13.57
C ASN A 146 -17.57 -2.86 13.74
N GLY A 147 -17.00 -4.06 13.74
CA GLY A 147 -17.71 -5.31 14.00
C GLY A 147 -18.37 -5.99 12.79
N LYS A 148 -18.18 -5.44 11.59
CA LYS A 148 -18.72 -6.00 10.35
C LYS A 148 -17.60 -6.25 9.33
N ALA A 149 -17.73 -7.31 8.56
CA ALA A 149 -16.86 -7.60 7.42
C ALA A 149 -17.57 -7.28 6.12
N TYR A 150 -16.82 -6.75 5.17
CA TYR A 150 -17.29 -6.27 3.87
C TYR A 150 -16.45 -6.91 2.76
N SER A 151 -17.01 -7.07 1.61
CA SER A 151 -16.32 -7.38 0.36
C SER A 151 -16.59 -6.25 -0.64
N GLU A 152 -15.72 -6.09 -1.61
CA GLU A 152 -15.81 -5.01 -2.59
C GLU A 152 -15.98 -3.63 -1.90
N ALA A 153 -15.09 -3.37 -0.92
CA ALA A 153 -15.19 -2.20 -0.07
C ALA A 153 -13.81 -1.54 0.16
N ALA A 154 -13.83 -0.32 0.66
CA ALA A 154 -12.66 0.33 1.24
C ALA A 154 -13.01 0.84 2.64
N VAL A 155 -12.07 0.70 3.57
CA VAL A 155 -12.14 1.30 4.90
C VAL A 155 -11.13 2.41 4.97
N VAL A 156 -11.58 3.61 5.32
CA VAL A 156 -10.68 4.74 5.58
C VAL A 156 -10.75 5.08 7.05
N ILE A 157 -9.56 5.21 7.65
CA ILE A 157 -9.38 5.58 9.05
C ILE A 157 -8.77 6.98 9.06
N LEU A 158 -9.46 7.94 9.64
CA LEU A 158 -8.89 9.26 9.93
C LEU A 158 -8.35 9.23 11.37
N GLY A 159 -7.08 9.60 11.53
CA GLY A 159 -6.43 9.76 12.82
C GLY A 159 -6.14 11.21 13.11
N GLU A 160 -6.42 11.65 14.34
CA GLU A 160 -5.97 12.93 14.87
C GLU A 160 -4.97 12.66 16.00
N SER A 161 -3.75 13.19 15.89
CA SER A 161 -2.67 12.95 16.85
C SER A 161 -2.15 14.27 17.45
N ALA A 162 -2.02 14.30 18.76
CA ALA A 162 -1.30 15.37 19.45
C ALA A 162 0.22 15.13 19.48
N HIS A 163 0.69 13.95 19.08
CA HIS A 163 2.11 13.61 18.98
C HIS A 163 2.58 13.66 17.54
N PRO A 164 3.87 13.94 17.33
CA PRO A 164 4.47 13.86 15.99
C PRO A 164 4.32 12.46 15.40
N PHE A 165 3.99 12.42 14.14
CA PHE A 165 4.05 11.25 13.29
C PHE A 165 4.79 11.59 12.00
N ALA A 166 5.31 10.58 11.32
CA ALA A 166 5.92 10.77 10.01
C ALA A 166 5.70 9.56 9.13
N ILE A 167 5.63 9.81 7.83
CA ILE A 167 5.43 8.80 6.81
C ILE A 167 6.71 8.64 6.02
N ILE A 168 7.01 7.40 5.66
CA ILE A 168 8.08 7.04 4.74
C ILE A 168 7.53 6.15 3.63
N LYS A 169 8.16 6.28 2.47
CA LYS A 169 8.09 5.35 1.34
C LYS A 169 9.46 4.70 1.17
N ASN A 170 9.50 3.39 1.11
CA ASN A 170 10.70 2.64 0.79
C ASN A 170 10.53 1.91 -0.53
N GLN A 171 11.51 2.02 -1.40
CA GLN A 171 11.66 1.25 -2.62
C GLN A 171 13.16 1.15 -2.94
N HIS A 172 13.56 0.13 -3.67
CA HIS A 172 14.99 -0.16 -3.88
C HIS A 172 15.35 -0.25 -5.37
N TYR A 173 14.69 0.58 -6.19
CA TYR A 173 15.02 0.72 -7.61
C TYR A 173 15.52 2.12 -7.91
N GLN A 174 16.49 2.20 -8.82
CA GLN A 174 17.00 3.45 -9.36
C GLN A 174 16.85 3.45 -10.88
N PRO A 175 16.67 4.61 -11.49
CA PRO A 175 16.61 4.72 -12.94
C PRO A 175 17.91 4.25 -13.60
N ALA A 176 17.78 3.44 -14.63
CA ALA A 176 18.92 2.93 -15.41
C ALA A 176 18.54 2.76 -16.88
N GLY A 177 18.94 3.69 -17.70
CA GLY A 177 18.70 3.64 -19.14
C GLY A 177 18.15 4.92 -19.72
N GLU A 178 17.58 4.80 -20.91
CA GLU A 178 16.91 5.89 -21.60
C GLU A 178 15.42 5.89 -21.30
N ASP A 179 14.82 7.08 -21.33
CA ASP A 179 13.38 7.26 -21.18
C ASP A 179 12.66 6.72 -22.43
N VAL A 180 11.53 6.08 -22.20
CA VAL A 180 10.56 5.71 -23.23
C VAL A 180 9.21 6.32 -22.91
N ILE A 181 8.50 6.82 -23.93
CA ILE A 181 7.18 7.42 -23.74
C ILE A 181 6.06 6.39 -23.95
N VAL A 182 5.08 6.39 -23.07
CA VAL A 182 3.83 5.64 -23.25
C VAL A 182 2.99 6.31 -24.34
N THR A 183 2.89 5.70 -25.52
CA THR A 183 2.21 6.28 -26.68
C THR A 183 0.78 5.77 -26.90
N ASP A 184 0.45 4.57 -26.40
CA ASP A 184 -0.93 4.06 -26.33
C ASP A 184 -1.08 3.18 -25.08
N SER A 185 -2.04 3.54 -24.22
CA SER A 185 -2.39 2.76 -23.02
C SER A 185 -3.89 2.73 -22.78
N ASN A 186 -4.31 1.77 -21.95
CA ASN A 186 -5.65 1.72 -21.37
C ASN A 186 -5.50 1.62 -19.85
N PRO A 187 -5.53 2.75 -19.12
CA PRO A 187 -5.34 2.76 -17.67
C PRO A 187 -6.36 1.92 -16.91
N GLU A 188 -7.62 1.86 -17.35
CA GLU A 188 -8.67 1.05 -16.70
C GLU A 188 -8.39 -0.45 -16.77
N LYS A 189 -7.66 -0.89 -17.82
CA LYS A 189 -7.20 -2.28 -17.95
C LYS A 189 -5.75 -2.47 -17.51
N ARG A 190 -5.14 -1.40 -16.98
CA ARG A 190 -3.72 -1.38 -16.58
C ARG A 190 -2.80 -1.91 -17.67
N ASN A 191 -3.06 -1.52 -18.93
CA ASN A 191 -2.40 -2.09 -20.10
C ASN A 191 -1.73 -1.01 -20.95
N ILE A 192 -0.46 -1.23 -21.34
CA ILE A 192 0.28 -0.43 -22.30
C ILE A 192 0.41 -1.20 -23.59
N LYS A 193 -0.07 -0.65 -24.70
CA LYS A 193 0.07 -1.27 -26.01
C LYS A 193 1.36 -0.86 -26.70
N THR A 194 1.71 0.42 -26.62
CA THR A 194 2.90 0.93 -27.32
C THR A 194 3.75 1.82 -26.44
N LEU A 195 5.07 1.67 -26.56
CA LEU A 195 6.12 2.53 -26.07
C LEU A 195 6.86 3.09 -27.27
N ASP A 196 7.08 4.40 -27.35
CA ASP A 196 7.71 5.09 -28.49
C ASP A 196 7.09 4.73 -29.86
N GLY A 197 5.77 4.48 -29.89
CA GLY A 197 5.05 4.08 -31.09
C GLY A 197 5.27 2.64 -31.57
N ARG A 198 5.95 1.81 -30.77
CA ARG A 198 6.26 0.40 -31.06
C ARG A 198 5.56 -0.54 -30.06
N PRO A 199 5.37 -1.82 -30.37
CA PRO A 199 4.82 -2.80 -29.42
C PRO A 199 5.58 -2.77 -28.10
N ALA A 200 4.83 -2.63 -26.98
CA ALA A 200 5.44 -2.38 -25.68
C ALA A 200 6.40 -3.50 -25.22
N ALA A 201 6.07 -4.76 -25.52
CA ALA A 201 6.92 -5.90 -25.18
C ALA A 201 8.25 -5.89 -25.94
N GLU A 202 8.27 -5.44 -27.21
CA GLU A 202 9.51 -5.34 -27.98
C GLU A 202 10.45 -4.29 -27.39
N VAL A 203 9.91 -3.10 -27.08
CA VAL A 203 10.68 -2.01 -26.49
C VAL A 203 11.22 -2.43 -25.10
N TYR A 204 10.38 -3.05 -24.28
CA TYR A 204 10.82 -3.54 -22.97
C TYR A 204 11.89 -4.63 -23.07
N ALA A 205 11.78 -5.54 -24.04
CA ALA A 205 12.80 -6.57 -24.30
C ALA A 205 14.16 -5.93 -24.64
N GLU A 206 14.16 -4.89 -25.49
CA GLU A 206 15.37 -4.11 -25.81
C GLU A 206 15.94 -3.39 -24.59
N MET A 207 15.11 -2.74 -23.77
CA MET A 207 15.53 -2.04 -22.54
C MET A 207 16.20 -2.99 -21.53
N THR A 208 15.74 -4.23 -21.47
CA THR A 208 16.26 -5.23 -20.53
C THR A 208 17.38 -6.09 -21.09
N GLY A 209 17.55 -6.09 -22.42
CA GLY A 209 18.47 -6.97 -23.12
C GLY A 209 18.02 -8.44 -23.18
N VAL A 210 16.75 -8.71 -22.91
CA VAL A 210 16.14 -10.04 -22.95
C VAL A 210 15.58 -10.29 -24.34
N GLY A 211 15.75 -11.51 -24.86
CA GLY A 211 15.14 -11.88 -26.15
C GLY A 211 13.60 -11.81 -26.08
N ILE A 212 12.97 -11.27 -27.12
CA ILE A 212 11.50 -11.16 -27.16
C ILE A 212 10.80 -12.51 -26.98
N GLU A 213 11.43 -13.60 -27.38
CA GLU A 213 10.90 -14.95 -27.24
C GLU A 213 10.97 -15.47 -25.81
N GLU A 214 11.87 -14.89 -24.99
CA GLU A 214 12.07 -15.24 -23.59
C GLU A 214 11.29 -14.31 -22.63
N ILE A 215 10.73 -13.22 -23.14
CA ILE A 215 10.11 -12.17 -22.34
C ILE A 215 8.96 -12.68 -21.46
N ASN A 216 8.22 -13.69 -21.92
CA ASN A 216 7.11 -14.31 -21.17
C ASN A 216 7.56 -15.10 -19.94
N THR A 217 8.84 -15.47 -19.87
CA THR A 217 9.45 -16.22 -18.75
C THR A 217 10.37 -15.35 -17.91
N PHE A 218 10.51 -14.08 -18.30
CA PHE A 218 11.35 -13.13 -17.59
C PHE A 218 10.72 -12.73 -16.27
N ASP A 219 11.55 -12.61 -15.26
CA ASP A 219 11.16 -12.08 -13.94
C ASP A 219 11.11 -10.55 -14.00
N PHE A 220 9.91 -10.01 -14.21
CA PHE A 220 9.68 -8.57 -14.32
C PHE A 220 10.05 -7.81 -13.05
N GLY A 221 10.04 -8.49 -11.89
CA GLY A 221 10.46 -7.90 -10.62
C GLY A 221 11.94 -7.46 -10.62
N LYS A 222 12.79 -8.07 -11.46
CA LYS A 222 14.22 -7.70 -11.53
C LYS A 222 14.48 -6.39 -12.27
N SER A 223 13.58 -5.99 -13.17
CA SER A 223 13.73 -4.79 -13.99
C SER A 223 12.37 -4.13 -14.24
N PRO A 224 11.67 -3.68 -13.18
CA PRO A 224 10.39 -3.01 -13.37
C PRO A 224 10.56 -1.72 -14.16
N LEU A 225 9.48 -1.21 -14.72
CA LEU A 225 9.46 0.15 -15.22
C LEU A 225 9.21 1.12 -14.06
N ILE A 226 9.82 2.28 -14.14
CA ILE A 226 9.68 3.34 -13.14
C ILE A 226 9.39 4.67 -13.83
N TYR A 227 8.74 5.57 -13.13
CA TYR A 227 8.58 6.96 -13.56
C TYR A 227 8.92 7.91 -12.43
N ARG A 228 9.20 9.16 -12.78
CA ARG A 228 9.50 10.23 -11.82
C ARG A 228 8.37 11.24 -11.78
N GLU A 229 7.97 11.59 -10.58
CA GLU A 229 7.01 12.65 -10.34
C GLU A 229 7.47 13.49 -9.14
N GLN A 230 7.59 14.79 -9.33
CA GLN A 230 8.00 15.75 -8.31
C GLN A 230 9.32 15.39 -7.59
N GLY A 231 10.24 14.71 -8.30
CA GLY A 231 11.53 14.26 -7.76
C GLY A 231 11.49 12.91 -7.06
N GLU A 232 10.33 12.31 -6.90
CA GLU A 232 10.13 10.98 -6.36
C GLU A 232 10.07 9.91 -7.46
N ILE A 233 10.51 8.70 -7.13
CA ILE A 233 10.49 7.54 -8.02
C ILE A 233 9.34 6.63 -7.65
N TYR A 234 8.57 6.20 -8.65
CA TYR A 234 7.46 5.26 -8.50
C TYR A 234 7.62 4.08 -9.44
N VAL A 235 7.46 2.89 -8.89
CA VAL A 235 7.54 1.64 -9.64
C VAL A 235 6.20 1.36 -10.33
N ARG A 236 6.28 0.86 -11.56
CA ARG A 236 5.18 0.31 -12.35
C ARG A 236 5.50 -1.15 -12.67
N SER A 237 4.99 -2.04 -11.84
CA SER A 237 5.29 -3.46 -11.93
C SER A 237 4.50 -4.12 -13.06
N ILE A 238 5.23 -4.75 -13.97
CA ILE A 238 4.62 -5.53 -15.05
C ILE A 238 4.11 -6.85 -14.49
N GLN A 239 2.85 -7.18 -14.82
CA GLN A 239 2.22 -8.45 -14.47
C GLN A 239 2.49 -9.53 -15.51
N LYS A 240 2.30 -9.19 -16.78
CA LYS A 240 2.44 -10.13 -17.91
C LYS A 240 2.55 -9.43 -19.25
N VAL A 241 3.02 -10.19 -20.23
CA VAL A 241 2.93 -9.85 -21.66
C VAL A 241 1.68 -10.48 -22.24
N GLU A 242 0.92 -9.70 -23.00
CA GLU A 242 -0.27 -10.18 -23.71
C GLU A 242 0.10 -10.73 -25.10
N LYS A 243 -0.80 -11.51 -25.68
CA LYS A 243 -0.57 -12.15 -27.01
C LYS A 243 -0.36 -11.15 -28.15
N ASP A 244 -0.86 -9.93 -28.01
CA ASP A 244 -0.71 -8.85 -28.99
C ASP A 244 0.56 -8.02 -28.78
N GLY A 245 1.42 -8.39 -27.82
CA GLY A 245 2.65 -7.68 -27.49
C GLY A 245 2.44 -6.48 -26.57
N SER A 246 1.25 -6.28 -26.03
CA SER A 246 1.01 -5.29 -24.99
C SER A 246 1.46 -5.80 -23.62
N LEU A 247 1.69 -4.89 -22.67
CA LEU A 247 2.09 -5.19 -21.30
C LEU A 247 0.96 -4.86 -20.34
N THR A 248 0.57 -5.81 -19.49
CA THR A 248 -0.38 -5.59 -18.39
C THR A 248 0.41 -5.36 -17.10
N PHE A 249 -0.05 -4.40 -16.31
CA PHE A 249 0.58 -3.95 -15.07
C PHE A 249 -0.29 -4.25 -13.84
N TYR A 250 0.29 -4.18 -12.65
CA TYR A 250 -0.45 -4.24 -11.39
C TYR A 250 -1.09 -2.90 -10.99
N CYS A 251 -0.75 -1.81 -11.67
CA CYS A 251 -1.34 -0.48 -11.46
C CYS A 251 -1.58 0.22 -12.79
N ALA A 252 -2.38 1.27 -12.79
CA ALA A 252 -2.66 2.08 -13.97
C ALA A 252 -1.42 2.83 -14.46
N VAL A 253 -1.31 2.94 -15.78
CA VAL A 253 -0.26 3.70 -16.46
C VAL A 253 -0.91 4.54 -17.56
N ASP A 254 -0.78 5.85 -17.43
CA ASP A 254 -1.38 6.81 -18.35
C ASP A 254 -0.53 7.02 -19.60
N GLN A 255 -1.21 7.32 -20.70
CA GLN A 255 -0.53 7.77 -21.91
C GLN A 255 0.21 9.09 -21.67
N GLY A 256 1.39 9.20 -22.25
CA GLY A 256 2.26 10.38 -22.11
C GLY A 256 3.26 10.29 -20.98
N LEU A 257 3.18 9.30 -20.08
CA LEU A 257 4.20 9.09 -19.07
C LEU A 257 5.55 8.70 -19.70
N LEU A 258 6.62 9.24 -19.13
CA LEU A 258 7.99 8.81 -19.40
C LEU A 258 8.37 7.72 -18.40
N LEU A 259 8.77 6.59 -18.94
CA LEU A 259 9.18 5.42 -18.15
C LEU A 259 10.66 5.12 -18.39
N GLU A 260 11.33 4.72 -17.34
CA GLU A 260 12.71 4.23 -17.37
C GLU A 260 12.75 2.78 -16.88
N LYS A 261 13.80 2.03 -17.24
CA LYS A 261 14.07 0.75 -16.60
C LYS A 261 14.53 0.96 -15.17
N GLY A 262 13.95 0.25 -14.22
CA GLY A 262 14.42 0.20 -12.85
C GLY A 262 15.61 -0.76 -12.70
N GLU A 263 16.69 -0.32 -12.05
CA GLU A 263 17.80 -1.16 -11.63
C GLU A 263 17.72 -1.39 -10.12
N ARG A 264 17.75 -2.66 -9.72
CA ARG A 264 17.63 -3.05 -8.32
C ARG A 264 18.86 -2.63 -7.52
N GLN A 265 18.62 -1.98 -6.39
CA GLN A 265 19.61 -1.65 -5.37
C GLN A 265 19.53 -2.67 -4.23
N GLU A 266 20.41 -2.56 -3.25
CA GLU A 266 20.42 -3.43 -2.07
C GLU A 266 19.21 -3.13 -1.16
N PRO A 267 18.21 -4.04 -1.03
CA PRO A 267 16.95 -3.72 -0.35
C PRO A 267 17.11 -3.34 1.12
N LEU A 268 18.00 -4.03 1.88
CA LEU A 268 18.23 -3.74 3.30
C LEU A 268 18.89 -2.38 3.51
N GLN A 269 19.74 -1.94 2.59
CA GLN A 269 20.37 -0.62 2.68
C GLN A 269 19.34 0.49 2.43
N GLU A 270 18.47 0.32 1.43
CA GLU A 270 17.41 1.28 1.14
C GLU A 270 16.37 1.32 2.27
N LEU A 271 16.01 0.17 2.83
CA LEU A 271 15.15 0.09 4.01
C LEU A 271 15.78 0.85 5.20
N LYS A 272 17.07 0.61 5.46
CA LYS A 272 17.79 1.32 6.52
C LYS A 272 17.75 2.84 6.32
N LYS A 273 18.03 3.34 5.11
CA LYS A 273 17.96 4.77 4.80
C LYS A 273 16.58 5.38 5.06
N SER A 274 15.52 4.63 4.70
CA SER A 274 14.14 5.06 4.94
C SER A 274 13.84 5.18 6.43
N PHE A 275 14.26 4.20 7.24
CA PHE A 275 14.08 4.22 8.69
C PHE A 275 15.02 5.20 9.40
N ASP A 276 16.24 5.40 8.93
CA ASP A 276 17.11 6.49 9.40
C ASP A 276 16.41 7.86 9.21
N THR A 277 15.75 8.04 8.07
CA THR A 277 14.96 9.26 7.78
C THR A 277 13.77 9.39 8.73
N LEU A 278 13.04 8.30 8.98
CA LEU A 278 11.93 8.28 9.93
C LEU A 278 12.39 8.65 11.34
N GLN A 279 13.47 8.02 11.80
CA GLN A 279 14.08 8.30 13.11
C GLN A 279 14.61 9.74 13.23
N HIS A 280 15.19 10.27 12.16
CA HIS A 280 15.64 11.68 12.15
C HIS A 280 14.46 12.66 12.30
N LYS A 281 13.31 12.35 11.72
CA LYS A 281 12.11 13.19 11.83
C LYS A 281 11.43 13.09 13.21
N LEU A 282 11.42 11.91 13.81
CA LEU A 282 10.63 11.61 15.00
C LEU A 282 11.47 11.50 16.28
N GLY A 283 12.77 11.21 16.20
CA GLY A 283 13.60 10.83 17.33
C GLY A 283 13.31 9.39 17.75
N GLU A 284 12.70 9.17 18.92
CA GLU A 284 12.33 7.85 19.42
C GLU A 284 10.99 7.42 18.83
N ILE A 285 10.99 6.29 18.11
CA ILE A 285 9.80 5.73 17.50
C ILE A 285 9.21 4.68 18.43
N GLU A 286 7.93 4.79 18.77
CA GLU A 286 7.23 3.84 19.63
C GLU A 286 6.44 2.79 18.85
N LEU A 287 5.85 3.21 17.72
CA LEU A 287 5.02 2.36 16.87
C LEU A 287 5.30 2.63 15.41
N VAL A 288 5.33 1.57 14.62
CA VAL A 288 5.28 1.63 13.16
C VAL A 288 4.12 0.79 12.66
N ILE A 289 3.29 1.38 11.80
CA ILE A 289 2.29 0.66 10.99
C ILE A 289 2.81 0.66 9.56
N LEU A 290 2.97 -0.51 8.93
CA LEU A 290 3.55 -0.65 7.60
C LEU A 290 2.67 -1.46 6.65
N PHE A 291 2.76 -1.12 5.38
CA PHE A 291 2.12 -1.77 4.25
C PHE A 291 3.20 -2.09 3.22
N SER A 292 3.39 -3.38 2.91
CA SER A 292 4.49 -3.84 2.06
C SER A 292 3.94 -4.64 0.88
N CYS A 293 4.37 -4.32 -0.32
CA CYS A 293 3.95 -5.04 -1.50
C CYS A 293 4.30 -6.53 -1.42
N ILE A 294 3.37 -7.40 -1.80
CA ILE A 294 3.63 -8.84 -1.93
C ILE A 294 4.79 -9.12 -2.90
N LEU A 295 5.04 -8.25 -3.86
CA LEU A 295 6.18 -8.38 -4.76
C LEU A 295 7.51 -8.17 -4.02
N CYS A 296 7.57 -7.29 -3.01
CA CYS A 296 8.74 -7.16 -2.14
C CYS A 296 8.96 -8.43 -1.29
N LYS A 297 7.88 -9.11 -0.89
CA LYS A 297 7.98 -10.43 -0.22
C LYS A 297 8.60 -11.46 -1.15
N ALA A 298 8.17 -11.50 -2.41
CA ALA A 298 8.69 -12.42 -3.42
C ALA A 298 10.19 -12.21 -3.69
N GLU A 299 10.71 -11.00 -3.47
CA GLU A 299 12.12 -10.66 -3.63
C GLU A 299 12.99 -11.04 -2.43
N THR A 300 12.40 -11.27 -1.25
CA THR A 300 13.07 -11.69 -0.01
C THR A 300 12.99 -13.22 0.11
N GLU A 301 13.83 -13.92 -0.63
CA GLU A 301 13.69 -15.37 -0.82
C GLU A 301 14.28 -16.18 0.36
N SER A 302 15.37 -15.72 0.98
CA SER A 302 16.05 -16.47 2.02
C SER A 302 15.54 -16.22 3.43
N ALA A 303 15.71 -17.20 4.31
CA ALA A 303 15.38 -17.05 5.73
C ALA A 303 16.27 -15.99 6.40
N GLU A 304 17.52 -15.89 5.95
CA GLU A 304 18.49 -14.90 6.43
C GLU A 304 18.07 -13.49 6.09
N GLU A 305 17.58 -13.23 4.86
CA GLU A 305 17.07 -11.92 4.46
C GLU A 305 15.83 -11.53 5.26
N ARG A 306 14.88 -12.45 5.43
CA ARG A 306 13.69 -12.18 6.27
C ARG A 306 14.05 -11.86 7.71
N GLN A 307 15.00 -12.57 8.28
CA GLN A 307 15.49 -12.30 9.63
C GLN A 307 16.21 -10.94 9.72
N ALA A 308 17.00 -10.59 8.71
CA ALA A 308 17.70 -9.31 8.66
C ALA A 308 16.71 -8.14 8.58
N TRP A 309 15.62 -8.27 7.79
CA TRP A 309 14.53 -7.31 7.73
C TRP A 309 13.89 -7.10 9.10
N GLY A 310 13.48 -8.19 9.74
CA GLY A 310 12.85 -8.10 11.06
C GLY A 310 13.76 -7.49 12.12
N THR A 311 15.03 -7.89 12.13
CA THR A 311 16.03 -7.34 13.05
C THR A 311 16.21 -5.84 12.84
N LEU A 312 16.21 -5.39 11.56
CA LEU A 312 16.31 -3.96 11.23
C LEU A 312 15.09 -3.20 11.74
N LEU A 313 13.87 -3.70 11.50
CA LEU A 313 12.64 -3.05 11.97
C LEU A 313 12.62 -2.90 13.49
N GLN A 314 12.97 -3.96 14.23
CA GLN A 314 13.04 -3.93 15.70
C GLN A 314 14.11 -2.97 16.25
N HIS A 315 15.17 -2.72 15.49
CA HIS A 315 16.17 -1.73 15.88
C HIS A 315 15.58 -0.32 15.98
N TYR A 316 14.62 0.01 15.12
CA TYR A 316 14.01 1.35 15.07
C TYR A 316 12.77 1.50 15.93
N ALA A 317 11.95 0.47 16.06
CA ALA A 317 10.70 0.56 16.80
C ALA A 317 10.41 -0.73 17.60
N PRO A 318 10.00 -0.61 18.88
CA PRO A 318 9.64 -1.76 19.70
C PRO A 318 8.32 -2.41 19.28
N ASN A 319 7.46 -1.66 18.59
CA ASN A 319 6.18 -2.13 18.11
C ASN A 319 6.05 -1.90 16.62
N VAL A 320 6.00 -3.01 15.86
CA VAL A 320 5.79 -2.99 14.41
C VAL A 320 4.59 -3.87 14.08
N ILE A 321 3.65 -3.34 13.31
CA ILE A 321 2.54 -4.10 12.76
C ILE A 321 2.35 -3.72 11.29
N GLY A 322 1.86 -4.65 10.51
CA GLY A 322 1.52 -4.40 9.11
C GLY A 322 1.17 -5.67 8.38
N PHE A 323 1.08 -5.57 7.06
CA PHE A 323 0.78 -6.72 6.23
C PHE A 323 1.33 -6.59 4.80
N ASP A 324 1.41 -7.73 4.13
CA ASP A 324 1.71 -7.82 2.70
C ASP A 324 0.45 -7.52 1.90
N THR A 325 0.56 -6.52 1.02
CA THR A 325 -0.54 -5.91 0.25
C THR A 325 -0.53 -6.36 -1.21
N TYR A 326 -1.64 -6.16 -1.91
CA TYR A 326 -1.70 -6.24 -3.38
C TYR A 326 -1.37 -4.91 -4.07
N GLY A 327 -0.73 -4.02 -3.36
CA GLY A 327 -0.27 -2.70 -3.77
C GLY A 327 -0.55 -1.67 -2.68
N GLU A 328 0.31 -0.66 -2.60
CA GLU A 328 0.27 0.37 -1.56
C GLU A 328 -0.44 1.61 -2.07
N GLN A 329 -0.97 2.40 -1.16
CA GLN A 329 -1.50 3.73 -1.41
C GLN A 329 -0.65 4.77 -0.71
N LEU A 330 -0.36 5.86 -1.43
CA LEU A 330 0.35 7.01 -0.87
C LEU A 330 -0.10 8.29 -1.57
N ASN A 331 -0.72 9.21 -0.83
CA ASN A 331 -1.05 10.58 -1.27
C ASN A 331 -1.69 10.65 -2.67
N GLY A 332 -2.71 9.84 -2.91
CA GLY A 332 -3.46 9.84 -4.18
C GLY A 332 -2.96 8.85 -5.22
N LEU A 333 -1.85 8.16 -4.97
CA LEU A 333 -1.26 7.19 -5.88
C LEU A 333 -1.47 5.75 -5.38
N HIS A 334 -1.74 4.84 -6.31
CA HIS A 334 -1.59 3.41 -6.12
C HIS A 334 -0.23 2.99 -6.70
N ILE A 335 0.59 2.31 -5.90
CA ILE A 335 1.97 1.98 -6.19
C ILE A 335 2.28 0.51 -5.90
N ASN A 336 3.35 -0.01 -6.47
CA ASN A 336 3.77 -1.41 -6.32
C ASN A 336 5.27 -1.52 -6.02
N GLN A 337 5.72 -2.70 -5.58
CA GLN A 337 7.11 -2.99 -5.21
C GLN A 337 7.69 -1.93 -4.28
N THR A 338 6.87 -1.49 -3.34
CA THR A 338 7.22 -0.50 -2.33
C THR A 338 6.82 -0.99 -0.94
N MET A 339 7.23 -0.27 0.05
CA MET A 339 6.67 -0.31 1.40
C MET A 339 6.37 1.13 1.81
N VAL A 340 5.17 1.37 2.31
CA VAL A 340 4.84 2.62 2.97
C VAL A 340 4.61 2.37 4.45
N ALA A 341 5.03 3.31 5.28
CA ALA A 341 4.87 3.18 6.72
C ALA A 341 4.64 4.53 7.39
N ILE A 342 3.89 4.50 8.48
CA ILE A 342 3.74 5.62 9.39
C ILE A 342 4.34 5.25 10.74
N GLY A 343 5.18 6.13 11.28
CA GLY A 343 5.75 6.01 12.61
C GLY A 343 5.17 7.04 13.56
N PHE A 344 5.08 6.65 14.83
CA PHE A 344 4.58 7.49 15.93
C PHE A 344 5.58 7.53 17.07
N THR A 345 5.69 8.70 17.72
CA THR A 345 6.42 8.86 19.00
C THR A 345 5.54 8.52 20.19
N LYS A 346 6.16 8.48 21.38
CA LYS A 346 5.40 8.41 22.65
C LYS A 346 4.56 9.64 22.87
#